data_bbc66a1d24c10f96c978b1eadc11fd3c
#
_entry.id   bbc66a1d24c10f96c978b1eadc11fd3c
#
_cell.length_a   1.000
_cell.length_b   1.000
_cell.length_c   1.000
_cell.angle_alpha   90.00
_cell.angle_beta   90.00
_cell.angle_gamma   90.00
#
_symmetry.space_group_name_H-M   'P 1'
#
loop_
_entity.id
_entity.type
_entity.pdbx_description
1 polymer ?
#
loop_
_entity_poly.entity_id
_entity_poly.type
_entity_poly.pdbx_seq_one_letter_code
_entity_poly.pdbx_strand_id
1 'polypeptide(L)'
;MVQKTSIETYQSIINSGLISQKRMKVYEILYENPQGLTGTQISEIFKEKHPSAKHSETIRNRITELRDMGVVVEMGVVECEFTKRKVLQFCTSDNLPSKLGKKLTLKEKVDEILEQVKFFGVGVKTILPEIEKEKLRNIYYQIENLKK
;
A
#
# COMPACT_ATOMS: atom_id res chain seq x y z
N MET A 1 -19.75 3.78 15.39
CA MET A 1 -20.61 3.95 14.19
C MET A 1 -19.67 3.96 12.98
N VAL A 2 -19.78 2.99 12.07
CA VAL A 2 -18.92 2.90 10.88
C VAL A 2 -19.36 4.00 9.91
N GLN A 3 -18.41 4.75 9.36
CA GLN A 3 -18.73 5.85 8.42
C GLN A 3 -19.26 5.26 7.10
N LYS A 4 -20.18 5.98 6.44
CA LYS A 4 -20.80 5.55 5.17
C LYS A 4 -19.75 5.28 4.07
N THR A 5 -18.73 6.09 3.99
CA THR A 5 -17.57 5.92 3.09
C THR A 5 -16.83 4.61 3.33
N SER A 6 -16.64 4.21 4.58
CA SER A 6 -16.02 2.92 4.93
C SER A 6 -16.84 1.72 4.44
N ILE A 7 -18.17 1.80 4.49
CA ILE A 7 -19.05 0.73 3.99
C ILE A 7 -18.96 0.60 2.48
N GLU A 8 -18.99 1.73 1.76
CA GLU A 8 -18.86 1.75 0.29
C GLU A 8 -17.50 1.22 -0.15
N THR A 9 -16.43 1.62 0.54
CA THR A 9 -15.07 1.12 0.30
C THR A 9 -14.98 -0.38 0.54
N TYR A 10 -15.53 -0.87 1.65
CA TYR A 10 -15.57 -2.31 1.97
C TYR A 10 -16.28 -3.12 0.89
N GLN A 11 -17.47 -2.69 0.45
CA GLN A 11 -18.22 -3.35 -0.61
C GLN A 11 -17.46 -3.34 -1.95
N SER A 12 -16.82 -2.22 -2.27
CA SER A 12 -16.00 -2.09 -3.46
C SER A 12 -14.79 -3.03 -3.45
N ILE A 13 -14.15 -3.20 -2.30
CA ILE A 13 -13.03 -4.14 -2.10
C ILE A 13 -13.47 -5.59 -2.32
N ILE A 14 -14.63 -5.98 -1.79
CA ILE A 14 -15.20 -7.33 -2.00
C ILE A 14 -15.46 -7.56 -3.49
N ASN A 15 -16.14 -6.62 -4.14
CA ASN A 15 -16.58 -6.77 -5.52
C ASN A 15 -15.44 -6.72 -6.54
N SER A 16 -14.35 -6.02 -6.21
CA SER A 16 -13.22 -5.85 -7.13
C SER A 16 -12.36 -7.11 -7.31
N GLY A 17 -12.42 -8.06 -6.36
CA GLY A 17 -11.56 -9.24 -6.34
C GLY A 17 -10.05 -8.93 -6.21
N LEU A 18 -9.69 -7.68 -5.92
CA LEU A 18 -8.28 -7.24 -5.82
C LEU A 18 -7.59 -7.79 -4.58
N ILE A 19 -8.36 -8.15 -3.56
CA ILE A 19 -7.85 -8.71 -2.31
C ILE A 19 -8.08 -10.22 -2.29
N SER A 20 -7.02 -11.01 -2.12
CA SER A 20 -7.14 -12.46 -1.97
C SER A 20 -7.92 -12.82 -0.70
N GLN A 21 -8.56 -13.99 -0.67
CA GLN A 21 -9.35 -14.47 0.48
C GLN A 21 -8.57 -14.41 1.82
N LYS A 22 -7.27 -14.71 1.80
CA LYS A 22 -6.43 -14.66 3.00
C LYS A 22 -6.22 -13.23 3.52
N ARG A 23 -6.06 -12.26 2.62
CA ARG A 23 -5.95 -10.85 2.97
C ARG A 23 -7.29 -10.30 3.43
N MET A 24 -8.38 -10.72 2.79
CA MET A 24 -9.73 -10.30 3.13
C MET A 24 -10.08 -10.63 4.58
N LYS A 25 -9.74 -11.82 5.05
CA LYS A 25 -9.96 -12.23 6.46
C LYS A 25 -9.24 -11.30 7.47
N VAL A 26 -8.03 -10.85 7.15
CA VAL A 26 -7.28 -9.90 7.99
C VAL A 26 -7.90 -8.50 7.90
N TYR A 27 -8.31 -8.10 6.71
CA TYR A 27 -8.98 -6.81 6.48
C TYR A 27 -10.31 -6.73 7.24
N GLU A 28 -11.12 -7.79 7.22
CA GLU A 28 -12.40 -7.88 7.96
C GLU A 28 -12.21 -7.70 9.46
N ILE A 29 -11.17 -8.31 10.05
CA ILE A 29 -10.85 -8.13 11.46
C ILE A 29 -10.57 -6.66 11.77
N LEU A 30 -9.80 -5.98 10.93
CA LEU A 30 -9.52 -4.55 11.12
C LEU A 30 -10.75 -3.68 10.87
N TYR A 31 -11.59 -4.03 9.91
CA TYR A 31 -12.83 -3.33 9.60
C TYR A 31 -13.83 -3.36 10.76
N GLU A 32 -13.95 -4.51 11.43
CA GLU A 32 -14.78 -4.68 12.62
C GLU A 32 -14.24 -3.94 13.85
N ASN A 33 -12.95 -3.55 13.83
CA ASN A 33 -12.25 -2.90 14.93
C ASN A 33 -11.69 -1.53 14.53
N PRO A 34 -12.53 -0.52 14.28
CA PRO A 34 -12.11 0.79 13.76
C PRO A 34 -11.22 1.58 14.74
N GLN A 35 -11.19 1.22 16.02
CA GLN A 35 -10.27 1.77 17.03
C GLN A 35 -8.81 1.37 16.79
N GLY A 36 -8.59 0.46 15.84
CA GLY A 36 -7.28 -0.06 15.49
C GLY A 36 -6.81 -1.21 16.38
N LEU A 37 -5.99 -2.07 15.82
CA LEU A 37 -5.42 -3.25 16.48
C LEU A 37 -3.91 -3.34 16.21
N THR A 38 -3.20 -3.89 17.19
CA THR A 38 -1.78 -4.27 17.01
C THR A 38 -1.68 -5.59 16.26
N GLY A 39 -0.53 -5.86 15.64
CA GLY A 39 -0.30 -7.12 14.92
C GLY A 39 -0.51 -8.37 15.78
N THR A 40 -0.27 -8.29 17.10
CA THR A 40 -0.51 -9.39 18.05
C THR A 40 -2.01 -9.60 18.26
N GLN A 41 -2.76 -8.54 18.53
CA GLN A 41 -4.21 -8.61 18.69
C GLN A 41 -4.91 -9.16 17.43
N ILE A 42 -4.51 -8.69 16.25
CA ILE A 42 -5.01 -9.24 14.97
C ILE A 42 -4.75 -10.74 14.88
N SER A 43 -3.55 -11.18 15.29
CA SER A 43 -3.17 -12.59 15.25
C SER A 43 -4.00 -13.45 16.20
N GLU A 44 -4.37 -12.93 17.36
CA GLU A 44 -5.22 -13.64 18.33
C GLU A 44 -6.65 -13.76 17.84
N ILE A 45 -7.27 -12.66 17.43
CA ILE A 45 -8.61 -12.63 16.85
C ILE A 45 -8.69 -13.57 15.63
N PHE A 46 -7.63 -13.55 14.79
CA PHE A 46 -7.58 -14.45 13.63
C PHE A 46 -7.55 -15.92 14.02
N LYS A 47 -6.81 -16.32 15.05
CA LYS A 47 -6.79 -17.70 15.56
C LYS A 47 -8.13 -18.12 16.11
N GLU A 48 -8.80 -17.24 16.84
CA GLU A 48 -10.14 -17.50 17.37
C GLU A 48 -11.17 -17.71 16.25
N LYS A 49 -11.18 -16.83 15.25
CA LYS A 49 -12.11 -16.92 14.11
C LYS A 49 -11.78 -18.05 13.14
N HIS A 50 -10.51 -18.47 13.06
CA HIS A 50 -10.02 -19.43 12.08
C HIS A 50 -9.08 -20.47 12.71
N PRO A 51 -9.57 -21.35 13.61
CA PRO A 51 -8.75 -22.29 14.37
C PRO A 51 -8.00 -23.32 13.49
N SER A 52 -8.52 -23.61 12.29
CA SER A 52 -7.88 -24.50 11.32
C SER A 52 -6.76 -23.86 10.49
N ALA A 53 -6.60 -22.54 10.57
CA ALA A 53 -5.59 -21.84 9.80
C ALA A 53 -4.21 -21.95 10.47
N LYS A 54 -3.27 -22.62 9.81
CA LYS A 54 -1.87 -22.66 10.26
C LYS A 54 -1.22 -21.27 10.07
N HIS A 55 -0.64 -20.74 11.16
CA HIS A 55 0.45 -19.74 11.23
C HIS A 55 0.14 -18.26 11.45
N SER A 56 0.68 -17.78 12.58
CA SER A 56 0.77 -16.37 12.97
C SER A 56 1.73 -15.54 12.06
N GLU A 57 2.74 -16.15 11.47
CA GLU A 57 3.68 -15.46 10.56
C GLU A 57 3.00 -14.96 9.28
N THR A 58 2.03 -15.72 8.78
CA THR A 58 1.27 -15.33 7.59
C THR A 58 0.48 -14.04 7.80
N ILE A 59 0.05 -13.74 9.03
CA ILE A 59 -0.79 -12.58 9.32
C ILE A 59 0.01 -11.28 9.23
N ARG A 60 1.24 -11.24 9.76
CA ARG A 60 2.11 -10.06 9.66
C ARG A 60 2.38 -9.70 8.19
N ASN A 61 2.64 -10.69 7.36
CA ASN A 61 2.84 -10.48 5.93
C ASN A 61 1.56 -9.94 5.27
N ARG A 62 0.37 -10.42 5.67
CA ARG A 62 -0.91 -9.91 5.14
C ARG A 62 -1.18 -8.48 5.56
N ILE A 63 -0.85 -8.09 6.79
CA ILE A 63 -0.94 -6.70 7.24
C ILE A 63 -0.02 -5.80 6.40
N THR A 64 1.22 -6.20 6.17
CA THR A 64 2.18 -5.47 5.33
C THR A 64 1.66 -5.31 3.90
N GLU A 65 1.15 -6.38 3.30
CA GLU A 65 0.59 -6.35 1.96
C GLU A 65 -0.64 -5.43 1.86
N LEU A 66 -1.54 -5.45 2.85
CA LEU A 66 -2.71 -4.57 2.90
C LEU A 66 -2.30 -3.10 3.09
N ARG A 67 -1.26 -2.84 3.87
CA ARG A 67 -0.68 -1.50 4.01
C ARG A 67 -0.07 -1.03 2.69
N ASP A 68 0.69 -1.89 2.01
CA ASP A 68 1.28 -1.58 0.71
C ASP A 68 0.22 -1.34 -0.38
N MET A 69 -0.96 -1.95 -0.24
CA MET A 69 -2.14 -1.67 -1.06
C MET A 69 -2.87 -0.37 -0.68
N GLY A 70 -2.51 0.26 0.41
CA GLY A 70 -3.11 1.50 0.91
C GLY A 70 -4.48 1.34 1.59
N VAL A 71 -4.97 0.10 1.77
CA VAL A 71 -6.27 -0.16 2.43
C VAL A 71 -6.17 -0.31 3.94
N VAL A 72 -4.94 -0.43 4.45
CA VAL A 72 -4.62 -0.42 5.89
C VAL A 72 -3.60 0.67 6.15
N VAL A 73 -3.79 1.43 7.22
CA VAL A 73 -2.90 2.52 7.63
C VAL A 73 -2.45 2.33 9.07
N GLU A 74 -1.32 2.93 9.38
CA GLU A 74 -0.78 2.99 10.73
C GLU A 74 -1.43 4.15 11.49
N MET A 75 -2.09 3.86 12.62
CA MET A 75 -2.68 4.90 13.47
C MET A 75 -1.65 5.54 14.41
N GLY A 76 -0.66 4.77 14.84
CA GLY A 76 0.33 5.23 15.80
C GLY A 76 1.05 4.09 16.49
N VAL A 77 1.76 4.43 17.54
CA VAL A 77 2.54 3.48 18.35
C VAL A 77 1.89 3.37 19.73
N VAL A 78 1.58 2.14 20.13
CA VAL A 78 1.01 1.81 21.42
C VAL A 78 1.88 0.80 22.15
N GLU A 79 1.74 0.71 23.48
CA GLU A 79 2.39 -0.34 24.24
C GLU A 79 1.60 -1.65 24.09
N CYS A 80 2.28 -2.71 23.69
CA CYS A 80 1.68 -4.03 23.57
C CYS A 80 1.41 -4.62 24.97
N GLU A 81 0.18 -5.00 25.23
CA GLU A 81 -0.25 -5.57 26.52
C GLU A 81 0.53 -6.84 26.90
N PHE A 82 0.90 -7.64 25.91
CA PHE A 82 1.60 -8.92 26.09
C PHE A 82 3.12 -8.76 26.24
N THR A 83 3.74 -7.93 25.40
CA THR A 83 5.21 -7.84 25.33
C THR A 83 5.78 -6.61 26.05
N LYS A 84 4.92 -5.68 26.49
CA LYS A 84 5.27 -4.38 27.08
C LYS A 84 6.21 -3.54 26.19
N ARG A 85 6.23 -3.83 24.89
CA ARG A 85 7.04 -3.12 23.89
C ARG A 85 6.16 -2.18 23.09
N LYS A 86 6.76 -1.12 22.59
CA LYS A 86 6.12 -0.21 21.64
C LYS A 86 5.93 -0.92 20.30
N VAL A 87 4.70 -0.97 19.83
CA VAL A 87 4.29 -1.62 18.58
C VAL A 87 3.36 -0.71 17.78
N LEU A 88 3.33 -0.90 16.46
CA LEU A 88 2.40 -0.19 15.59
C LEU A 88 0.98 -0.72 15.76
N GLN A 89 0.04 0.20 15.70
CA GLN A 89 -1.39 -0.05 15.65
C GLN A 89 -1.91 0.26 14.23
N PHE A 90 -2.80 -0.58 13.73
CA PHE A 90 -3.31 -0.54 12.36
C PHE A 90 -4.83 -0.40 12.35
N CYS A 91 -5.35 0.33 11.36
CA CYS A 91 -6.79 0.39 11.06
C CYS A 91 -7.01 0.34 9.55
N THR A 92 -8.24 0.19 9.12
CA THR A 92 -8.63 0.31 7.72
C THR A 92 -8.61 1.77 7.29
N SER A 93 -8.23 2.01 6.02
CA SER A 93 -8.37 3.31 5.37
C SER A 93 -9.61 3.33 4.48
N ASP A 94 -10.08 4.54 4.14
CA ASP A 94 -11.16 4.73 3.17
C ASP A 94 -10.69 4.66 1.70
N ASN A 95 -9.41 4.36 1.50
CA ASN A 95 -8.83 4.23 0.17
C ASN A 95 -9.17 2.88 -0.48
N LEU A 96 -9.44 2.91 -1.77
CA LEU A 96 -9.52 1.68 -2.57
C LEU A 96 -8.14 1.04 -2.71
N PRO A 97 -8.07 -0.31 -2.79
CA PRO A 97 -6.82 -1.00 -2.94
C PRO A 97 -6.11 -0.56 -4.22
N SER A 98 -4.93 -0.03 -4.07
CA SER A 98 -4.03 0.10 -5.21
C SER A 98 -3.67 -1.30 -5.69
N LYS A 99 -3.61 -1.51 -6.99
CA LYS A 99 -3.02 -2.75 -7.52
C LYS A 99 -1.65 -2.86 -6.87
N LEU A 100 -1.39 -3.95 -6.15
CA LEU A 100 -0.03 -4.30 -5.78
C LEU A 100 0.76 -4.37 -7.08
N GLY A 101 1.42 -3.28 -7.42
CA GLY A 101 2.39 -3.31 -8.48
C GLY A 101 3.33 -4.47 -8.17
N LYS A 102 3.57 -5.38 -9.11
CA LYS A 102 4.81 -6.15 -9.10
C LYS A 102 5.87 -5.17 -8.64
N LYS A 103 6.68 -5.54 -7.63
CA LYS A 103 7.85 -4.72 -7.31
C LYS A 103 8.55 -4.47 -8.63
N LEU A 104 8.38 -3.27 -9.15
CA LEU A 104 8.93 -2.89 -10.44
C LEU A 104 10.42 -3.19 -10.35
N THR A 105 10.93 -3.93 -11.30
CA THR A 105 12.37 -4.09 -11.47
C THR A 105 13.00 -2.70 -11.62
N LEU A 106 14.28 -2.57 -11.35
CA LEU A 106 14.96 -1.28 -11.52
C LEU A 106 14.71 -0.71 -12.93
N LYS A 107 14.69 -1.58 -13.94
CA LYS A 107 14.39 -1.22 -15.32
C LYS A 107 12.98 -0.65 -15.49
N GLU A 108 11.96 -1.32 -14.94
CA GLU A 108 10.56 -0.86 -15.02
C GLU A 108 10.36 0.48 -14.30
N LYS A 109 11.02 0.70 -13.14
CA LYS A 109 11.00 1.99 -12.45
C LYS A 109 11.64 3.10 -13.27
N VAL A 110 12.76 2.82 -13.94
CA VAL A 110 13.42 3.77 -14.83
C VAL A 110 12.53 4.10 -16.03
N ASP A 111 11.83 3.11 -16.59
CA ASP A 111 10.89 3.31 -17.69
C ASP A 111 9.70 4.19 -17.28
N GLU A 112 9.14 3.96 -16.09
CA GLU A 112 8.07 4.80 -15.54
C GLU A 112 8.52 6.25 -15.31
N ILE A 113 9.70 6.46 -14.75
CA ILE A 113 10.28 7.80 -14.57
C ILE A 113 10.50 8.47 -15.92
N LEU A 114 11.01 7.76 -16.92
CA LEU A 114 11.22 8.29 -18.27
C LEU A 114 9.91 8.72 -18.94
N GLU A 115 8.84 7.94 -18.79
CA GLU A 115 7.51 8.31 -19.30
C GLU A 115 6.98 9.57 -18.60
N GLN A 116 7.16 9.69 -17.28
CA GLN A 116 6.80 10.89 -16.54
C GLN A 116 7.61 12.11 -17.02
N VAL A 117 8.91 11.96 -17.21
CA VAL A 117 9.78 13.04 -17.74
C VAL A 117 9.38 13.45 -19.16
N LYS A 118 9.00 12.51 -20.03
CA LYS A 118 8.47 12.80 -21.37
C LYS A 118 7.17 13.60 -21.28
N PHE A 119 6.26 13.20 -20.41
CA PHE A 119 4.98 13.87 -20.22
C PHE A 119 5.17 15.30 -19.73
N PHE A 120 6.04 15.52 -18.73
CA PHE A 120 6.42 16.85 -18.28
C PHE A 120 7.13 17.66 -19.38
N GLY A 121 8.00 17.04 -20.17
CA GLY A 121 8.71 17.69 -21.26
C GLY A 121 7.78 18.21 -22.37
N VAL A 122 6.65 17.56 -22.62
CA VAL A 122 5.63 18.00 -23.60
C VAL A 122 4.83 19.19 -23.06
N GLY A 123 4.46 19.18 -21.76
CA GLY A 123 3.69 20.27 -21.14
C GLY A 123 4.52 21.53 -20.84
N VAL A 124 5.82 21.39 -20.65
CA VAL A 124 6.74 22.45 -20.22
C VAL A 124 7.48 23.12 -21.39
N LYS A 125 7.29 22.64 -22.62
CA LYS A 125 7.94 23.21 -23.83
C LYS A 125 7.73 24.73 -24.01
N THR A 126 6.69 25.27 -23.41
CA THR A 126 6.31 26.68 -23.52
C THR A 126 6.81 27.55 -22.36
N ILE A 127 7.26 26.97 -21.25
CA ILE A 127 7.49 27.72 -20.00
C ILE A 127 8.97 27.76 -19.57
N LEU A 128 9.77 26.77 -19.99
CA LEU A 128 11.18 26.70 -19.58
C LEU A 128 12.12 27.40 -20.57
N PRO A 129 13.13 28.14 -20.06
CA PRO A 129 14.25 28.63 -20.87
C PRO A 129 14.96 27.49 -21.62
N GLU A 130 15.53 27.81 -22.80
CA GLU A 130 16.19 26.78 -23.64
C GLU A 130 17.34 26.05 -22.92
N ILE A 131 18.05 26.71 -22.01
CA ILE A 131 19.13 26.12 -21.20
C ILE A 131 18.61 25.01 -20.30
N GLU A 132 17.41 25.16 -19.72
CA GLU A 132 16.80 24.14 -18.87
C GLU A 132 16.22 22.98 -19.68
N LYS A 133 15.71 23.26 -20.87
CA LYS A 133 15.29 22.23 -21.83
C LYS A 133 16.46 21.35 -22.27
N GLU A 134 17.63 21.94 -22.49
CA GLU A 134 18.84 21.21 -22.86
C GLU A 134 19.35 20.32 -21.71
N LYS A 135 19.33 20.83 -20.47
CA LYS A 135 19.65 20.03 -19.27
C LYS A 135 18.72 18.82 -19.12
N LEU A 136 17.41 18.99 -19.32
CA LEU A 136 16.44 17.90 -19.27
C LEU A 136 16.67 16.87 -20.38
N ARG A 137 16.99 17.31 -21.60
CA ARG A 137 17.38 16.39 -22.69
C ARG A 137 18.61 15.57 -22.33
N ASN A 138 19.63 16.20 -21.76
CA ASN A 138 20.87 15.52 -21.37
C ASN A 138 20.62 14.49 -20.27
N ILE A 139 19.80 14.81 -19.26
CA ILE A 139 19.40 13.87 -18.21
C ILE A 139 18.64 12.70 -18.83
N TYR A 140 17.71 12.96 -19.73
CA TYR A 140 16.96 11.92 -20.44
C TYR A 140 17.89 10.95 -21.17
N TYR A 141 18.85 11.46 -21.97
CA TYR A 141 19.81 10.64 -22.69
C TYR A 141 20.75 9.86 -21.77
N GLN A 142 21.16 10.44 -20.65
CA GLN A 142 21.96 9.73 -19.64
C GLN A 142 21.19 8.54 -19.04
N ILE A 143 19.90 8.73 -18.72
CA ILE A 143 19.06 7.67 -18.18
C ILE A 143 18.78 6.58 -19.24
N GLU A 144 18.55 6.95 -20.52
CA GLU A 144 18.42 5.96 -21.60
C GLU A 144 19.68 5.12 -21.82
N ASN A 145 20.86 5.74 -21.68
CA ASN A 145 22.13 5.00 -21.82
C ASN A 145 22.42 4.04 -20.66
N LEU A 146 21.81 4.23 -19.49
CA LEU A 146 21.90 3.29 -18.36
C LEU A 146 21.05 2.02 -18.56
N LYS A 147 20.22 1.96 -19.62
CA LYS A 147 19.42 0.77 -19.97
C LYS A 147 20.16 -0.23 -20.84
N LYS A 148 21.27 0.16 -21.43
CA LYS A 148 22.12 -0.72 -22.26
C LYS A 148 23.09 -1.49 -21.42
#